data_d4df705f16b0e6b9f0a47841b9f9c095
#
_entry.id   d4df705f16b0e6b9f0a47841b9f9c095
#
_cell.length_a   1.000
_cell.length_b   1.000
_cell.length_c   1.000
_cell.angle_alpha   90.00
_cell.angle_beta   90.00
_cell.angle_gamma   90.00
#
_symmetry.space_group_name_H-M   'P 1'
#
loop_
_entity.id
_entity.type
_entity.pdbx_description
1 polymer ?
#
loop_
_entity_poly.entity_id
_entity_poly.type
_entity_poly.pdbx_seq_one_letter_code
_entity_poly.pdbx_strand_id
1 'polypeptide(L)'
;MKKVFLISLLALSASFASFAQEEKAAEVNQYGQKVNSVPVDAVAQDGILVFQNKAANYKFWFDIRVQGDAAVFFGYDKNLTQIGNGMLMRRTRFAVKAQLDKNWYGELDTDWTSGTPEIKDAYLGFTGVKNL
;
A
#
# COMPACT_ATOMS: atom_id res chain seq x y z
N MET A 1 -62.17 9.21 -6.47
CA MET A 1 -61.01 10.07 -6.15
C MET A 1 -59.79 9.33 -5.60
N LYS A 2 -59.88 8.07 -5.10
CA LYS A 2 -58.70 7.34 -4.53
C LYS A 2 -57.81 6.62 -5.57
N LYS A 3 -58.29 6.42 -6.81
CA LYS A 3 -57.54 5.71 -7.86
C LYS A 3 -56.56 6.59 -8.66
N VAL A 4 -56.79 7.89 -8.69
CA VAL A 4 -55.92 8.86 -9.43
C VAL A 4 -54.62 9.14 -8.66
N PHE A 5 -54.63 9.06 -7.32
CA PHE A 5 -53.47 9.30 -6.47
C PHE A 5 -52.42 8.18 -6.53
N LEU A 6 -52.86 6.94 -6.84
CA LEU A 6 -51.93 5.79 -6.91
C LEU A 6 -51.13 5.79 -8.21
N ILE A 7 -51.69 6.31 -9.31
CA ILE A 7 -51.01 6.38 -10.62
C ILE A 7 -49.95 7.47 -10.64
N SER A 8 -50.17 8.60 -9.95
CA SER A 8 -49.20 9.68 -9.86
C SER A 8 -47.98 9.29 -9.00
N LEU A 9 -48.16 8.44 -8.00
CA LEU A 9 -47.05 7.97 -7.15
C LEU A 9 -46.17 6.95 -7.87
N LEU A 10 -46.74 6.12 -8.74
CA LEU A 10 -45.97 5.16 -9.55
C LEU A 10 -45.16 5.83 -10.67
N ALA A 11 -45.68 6.93 -11.24
CA ALA A 11 -44.96 7.70 -12.26
C ALA A 11 -43.75 8.48 -11.67
N LEU A 12 -43.82 8.88 -10.40
CA LEU A 12 -42.74 9.57 -9.72
C LEU A 12 -41.59 8.65 -9.34
N SER A 13 -41.87 7.36 -9.03
CA SER A 13 -40.86 6.36 -8.73
C SER A 13 -40.06 5.90 -9.97
N ALA A 14 -40.65 5.96 -11.15
CA ALA A 14 -39.98 5.61 -12.41
C ALA A 14 -38.96 6.69 -12.85
N SER A 15 -39.14 7.94 -12.44
CA SER A 15 -38.24 9.05 -12.79
C SER A 15 -36.96 9.06 -12.00
N PHE A 16 -36.90 8.40 -10.85
CA PHE A 16 -35.66 8.29 -10.06
C PHE A 16 -34.73 7.16 -10.51
N ALA A 17 -35.23 6.20 -11.26
CA ALA A 17 -34.40 5.10 -11.77
C ALA A 17 -33.52 5.47 -12.98
N SER A 18 -33.80 6.61 -13.62
CA SER A 18 -33.07 7.05 -14.82
C SER A 18 -31.80 7.85 -14.53
N PHE A 19 -31.55 8.24 -13.28
CA PHE A 19 -30.36 9.02 -12.90
C PHE A 19 -29.17 8.19 -12.44
N ALA A 20 -29.25 6.86 -12.48
CA ALA A 20 -28.21 5.98 -11.99
C ALA A 20 -27.29 5.40 -13.08
N GLN A 21 -27.44 5.84 -14.32
CA GLN A 21 -26.51 5.48 -15.40
C GLN A 21 -25.71 6.72 -15.78
N GLU A 22 -24.89 7.18 -14.86
CA GLU A 22 -23.77 8.08 -15.16
C GLU A 22 -22.79 7.23 -15.99
N GLU A 23 -22.79 7.44 -17.29
CA GLU A 23 -21.77 6.91 -18.19
C GLU A 23 -20.44 7.43 -17.68
N LYS A 24 -19.67 6.58 -16.98
CA LYS A 24 -18.35 6.93 -16.47
C LYS A 24 -17.54 7.42 -17.65
N ALA A 25 -17.31 8.74 -17.73
CA ALA A 25 -16.43 9.33 -18.71
C ALA A 25 -15.12 8.54 -18.72
N ALA A 26 -14.66 8.14 -19.89
CA ALA A 26 -13.43 7.36 -20.02
C ALA A 26 -12.30 8.12 -19.33
N GLU A 27 -11.79 7.55 -18.25
CA GLU A 27 -10.72 8.14 -17.47
C GLU A 27 -9.46 8.19 -18.34
N VAL A 28 -8.89 9.37 -18.50
CA VAL A 28 -7.66 9.58 -19.27
C VAL A 28 -6.52 9.89 -18.31
N ASN A 29 -5.34 9.34 -18.58
CA ASN A 29 -4.14 9.65 -17.81
C ASN A 29 -3.61 11.06 -18.12
N GLN A 30 -2.55 11.50 -17.43
CA GLN A 30 -1.90 12.79 -17.65
C GLN A 30 -1.37 13.00 -19.08
N TYR A 31 -1.30 11.97 -19.90
CA TYR A 31 -0.89 12.01 -21.32
C TYR A 31 -2.07 11.94 -22.28
N GLY A 32 -3.33 12.02 -21.79
CA GLY A 32 -4.53 11.96 -22.62
C GLY A 32 -4.88 10.57 -23.16
N GLN A 33 -4.25 9.52 -22.66
CA GLN A 33 -4.53 8.14 -23.07
C GLN A 33 -5.67 7.56 -22.24
N LYS A 34 -6.56 6.78 -22.86
CA LYS A 34 -7.61 6.05 -22.14
C LYS A 34 -6.98 5.08 -21.14
N VAL A 35 -7.35 5.20 -19.88
CA VAL A 35 -6.91 4.31 -18.82
C VAL A 35 -7.98 3.23 -18.61
N ASN A 36 -7.57 1.98 -18.74
CA ASN A 36 -8.38 0.87 -18.28
C ASN A 36 -8.10 0.71 -16.77
N SER A 37 -9.00 1.21 -15.93
CA SER A 37 -8.91 0.98 -14.50
C SER A 37 -9.12 -0.51 -14.21
N VAL A 38 -8.15 -1.12 -13.55
CA VAL A 38 -8.25 -2.51 -13.10
C VAL A 38 -8.48 -2.48 -11.59
N PRO A 39 -9.50 -3.17 -11.06
CA PRO A 39 -9.77 -3.15 -9.63
C PRO A 39 -8.60 -3.75 -8.86
N VAL A 40 -8.19 -3.07 -7.79
CA VAL A 40 -7.17 -3.53 -6.86
C VAL A 40 -7.84 -3.72 -5.50
N ASP A 41 -7.75 -4.93 -4.97
CA ASP A 41 -8.26 -5.27 -3.65
C ASP A 41 -7.17 -4.98 -2.60
N ALA A 42 -7.55 -4.34 -1.51
CA ALA A 42 -6.71 -4.19 -0.33
C ALA A 42 -7.10 -5.27 0.69
N VAL A 43 -6.17 -6.13 1.04
CA VAL A 43 -6.38 -7.26 1.94
C VAL A 43 -5.36 -7.24 3.06
N ALA A 44 -5.81 -7.41 4.30
CA ALA A 44 -4.90 -7.67 5.42
C ALA A 44 -4.53 -9.17 5.43
N GLN A 45 -3.25 -9.47 5.28
CA GLN A 45 -2.72 -10.81 5.28
C GLN A 45 -1.55 -10.90 6.27
N ASP A 46 -1.69 -11.72 7.30
CA ASP A 46 -0.69 -11.90 8.37
C ASP A 46 -0.21 -10.57 9.01
N GLY A 47 -1.13 -9.61 9.17
CA GLY A 47 -0.83 -8.29 9.71
C GLY A 47 -0.21 -7.30 8.72
N ILE A 48 -0.06 -7.68 7.45
CA ILE A 48 0.49 -6.85 6.38
C ILE A 48 -0.65 -6.42 5.45
N LEU A 49 -0.66 -5.15 5.05
CA LEU A 49 -1.58 -4.65 4.04
C LEU A 49 -1.03 -4.98 2.65
N VAL A 50 -1.75 -5.84 1.95
CA VAL A 50 -1.42 -6.28 0.59
C VAL A 50 -2.43 -5.71 -0.39
N PHE A 51 -1.95 -5.08 -1.43
CA PHE A 51 -2.73 -4.64 -2.59
C PHE A 51 -2.57 -5.66 -3.70
N GLN A 52 -3.67 -6.22 -4.18
CA GLN A 52 -3.60 -7.30 -5.16
C GLN A 52 -4.66 -7.18 -6.25
N ASN A 53 -4.31 -7.65 -7.44
CA ASN A 53 -5.27 -7.97 -8.48
C ASN A 53 -5.16 -9.46 -8.81
N LYS A 54 -6.15 -10.23 -8.42
CA LYS A 54 -6.16 -11.69 -8.61
C LYS A 54 -6.24 -12.08 -10.08
N ALA A 55 -6.95 -11.31 -10.91
CA ALA A 55 -7.10 -11.60 -12.33
C ALA A 55 -5.78 -11.40 -13.10
N ALA A 56 -5.02 -10.38 -12.75
CA ALA A 56 -3.73 -10.07 -13.37
C ALA A 56 -2.53 -10.74 -12.68
N ASN A 57 -2.76 -11.47 -11.58
CA ASN A 57 -1.73 -12.14 -10.80
C ASN A 57 -0.61 -11.22 -10.30
N TYR A 58 -0.90 -9.98 -9.96
CA TYR A 58 0.06 -9.10 -9.33
C TYR A 58 -0.39 -8.67 -7.94
N LYS A 59 0.57 -8.44 -7.08
CA LYS A 59 0.38 -7.90 -5.74
C LYS A 59 1.58 -7.06 -5.35
N PHE A 60 1.37 -6.08 -4.50
CA PHE A 60 2.44 -5.33 -3.87
C PHE A 60 2.07 -5.04 -2.42
N TRP A 61 3.08 -4.87 -1.59
CA TRP A 61 2.92 -4.55 -0.17
C TRP A 61 4.11 -3.74 0.33
N PHE A 62 3.92 -3.17 1.49
CA PHE A 62 4.92 -2.38 2.17
C PHE A 62 5.39 -3.11 3.42
N ASP A 63 6.69 -3.05 3.69
CA ASP A 63 7.31 -3.51 4.93
C ASP A 63 7.97 -2.30 5.61
N ILE A 64 7.57 -2.04 6.86
CA ILE A 64 8.07 -0.90 7.63
C ILE A 64 8.69 -1.45 8.90
N ARG A 65 9.96 -1.09 9.18
CA ARG A 65 10.67 -1.50 10.38
C ARG A 65 11.29 -0.30 11.06
N VAL A 66 10.80 -0.01 12.27
CA VAL A 66 11.35 1.03 13.13
C VAL A 66 11.88 0.38 14.39
N GLN A 67 13.15 0.62 14.72
CA GLN A 67 13.80 0.14 15.94
C GLN A 67 14.53 1.30 16.62
N GLY A 68 14.14 1.56 17.86
CA GLY A 68 14.80 2.52 18.72
C GLY A 68 15.38 1.81 19.95
N ASP A 69 16.54 2.21 20.37
CA ASP A 69 17.16 1.77 21.62
C ASP A 69 17.25 2.94 22.60
N ALA A 70 17.00 2.66 23.86
CA ALA A 70 17.24 3.61 24.96
C ALA A 70 18.07 2.93 26.02
N ALA A 71 19.04 3.64 26.57
CA ALA A 71 19.87 3.16 27.67
C ALA A 71 19.86 4.17 28.82
N VAL A 72 19.62 3.67 30.03
CA VAL A 72 19.67 4.44 31.26
C VAL A 72 20.61 3.72 32.21
N PHE A 73 21.65 4.41 32.66
CA PHE A 73 22.66 3.88 33.55
C PHE A 73 22.49 4.46 34.93
N PHE A 74 22.49 3.61 35.97
CA PHE A 74 22.36 3.99 37.35
C PHE A 74 23.61 3.64 38.11
N GLY A 75 24.03 4.48 39.09
CA GLY A 75 25.11 4.16 40.02
C GLY A 75 26.53 4.10 39.43
N TYR A 76 26.74 4.68 38.23
CA TYR A 76 28.08 4.76 37.64
C TYR A 76 28.86 5.96 38.19
N ASP A 77 30.18 5.81 38.32
CA ASP A 77 31.07 6.90 38.67
C ASP A 77 31.32 7.78 37.43
N LYS A 78 30.88 9.04 37.55
CA LYS A 78 31.02 10.04 36.47
C LYS A 78 32.49 10.33 36.09
N ASN A 79 33.44 10.00 36.96
CA ASN A 79 34.87 10.24 36.72
C ASN A 79 35.52 9.13 35.91
N LEU A 80 34.89 7.98 35.76
CA LEU A 80 35.47 6.81 35.12
C LEU A 80 35.13 6.63 33.66
N THR A 81 34.08 7.26 33.15
CA THR A 81 33.60 6.93 31.81
C THR A 81 32.77 8.02 31.17
N GLN A 82 32.80 8.02 29.85
CA GLN A 82 31.88 8.78 28.99
C GLN A 82 30.55 8.08 28.77
N ILE A 83 30.18 7.16 29.68
CA ILE A 83 28.87 6.44 29.61
C ILE A 83 27.81 7.41 30.09
N GLY A 84 26.81 7.67 29.24
CA GLY A 84 25.68 8.50 29.55
C GLY A 84 24.37 7.84 29.12
N ASN A 85 23.28 8.32 29.70
CA ASN A 85 21.96 7.96 29.23
C ASN A 85 21.77 8.44 27.79
N GLY A 86 21.17 7.62 26.97
CA GLY A 86 20.98 7.94 25.56
C GLY A 86 19.81 7.23 24.92
N MET A 87 19.40 7.78 23.80
CA MET A 87 18.44 7.18 22.91
C MET A 87 19.02 7.19 21.50
N LEU A 88 18.83 6.10 20.78
CA LEU A 88 19.35 5.91 19.43
C LEU A 88 18.28 5.27 18.56
N MET A 89 18.07 5.82 17.38
CA MET A 89 17.34 5.11 16.33
C MET A 89 18.30 4.12 15.67
N ARG A 90 18.02 2.84 15.80
CA ARG A 90 18.86 1.78 15.24
C ARG A 90 18.54 1.49 13.79
N ARG A 91 17.24 1.51 13.45
CA ARG A 91 16.75 1.25 12.08
C ARG A 91 15.47 2.02 11.83
N THR A 92 15.39 2.57 10.64
CA THR A 92 14.16 3.14 10.10
C THR A 92 14.07 2.71 8.64
N ARG A 93 13.53 1.52 8.40
CA ARG A 93 13.47 0.93 7.07
C ARG A 93 12.08 0.99 6.49
N PHE A 94 12.04 1.21 5.20
CA PHE A 94 10.85 1.15 4.37
C PHE A 94 11.15 0.36 3.11
N ALA A 95 10.42 -0.73 2.91
CA ALA A 95 10.54 -1.55 1.72
C ALA A 95 9.22 -1.58 0.95
N VAL A 96 9.33 -1.58 -0.37
CA VAL A 96 8.26 -1.86 -1.32
C VAL A 96 8.56 -3.19 -1.96
N LYS A 97 7.62 -4.12 -1.86
CA LYS A 97 7.74 -5.47 -2.42
C LYS A 97 6.62 -5.70 -3.42
N ALA A 98 6.95 -6.29 -4.55
CA ALA A 98 5.99 -6.57 -5.59
C ALA A 98 6.16 -7.98 -6.17
N GLN A 99 5.04 -8.60 -6.47
CA GLN A 99 4.97 -9.76 -7.34
C GLN A 99 4.19 -9.36 -8.59
N LEU A 100 4.87 -9.41 -9.72
CA LEU A 100 4.33 -9.06 -11.03
C LEU A 100 4.19 -10.36 -11.82
N ASP A 101 2.93 -10.77 -12.08
CA ASP A 101 2.65 -12.08 -12.63
C ASP A 101 3.13 -13.23 -11.71
N LYS A 102 3.16 -14.45 -12.21
CA LYS A 102 3.51 -15.65 -11.43
C LYS A 102 5.02 -15.80 -11.19
N ASN A 103 5.83 -15.20 -12.04
CA ASN A 103 7.25 -15.49 -12.13
C ASN A 103 8.14 -14.31 -11.79
N TRP A 104 7.65 -13.10 -11.78
CA TRP A 104 8.43 -11.90 -11.47
C TRP A 104 8.16 -11.42 -10.06
N TYR A 105 9.21 -11.09 -9.34
CA TYR A 105 9.10 -10.42 -8.04
C TYR A 105 10.22 -9.39 -7.90
N GLY A 106 9.98 -8.38 -7.09
CA GLY A 106 10.95 -7.32 -6.87
C GLY A 106 10.82 -6.73 -5.48
N GLU A 107 11.92 -6.15 -5.04
CA GLU A 107 12.00 -5.45 -3.77
C GLU A 107 12.90 -4.22 -3.90
N LEU A 108 12.47 -3.15 -3.26
CA LEU A 108 13.25 -1.96 -2.98
C LEU A 108 13.17 -1.70 -1.47
N ASP A 109 14.28 -1.89 -0.76
CA ASP A 109 14.42 -1.60 0.69
C ASP A 109 15.34 -0.41 0.88
N THR A 110 14.91 0.55 1.69
CA THR A 110 15.64 1.77 2.02
C THR A 110 15.75 1.95 3.52
N ASP A 111 16.92 2.40 3.99
CA ASP A 111 17.18 2.75 5.39
C ASP A 111 17.30 4.28 5.52
N TRP A 112 16.54 4.85 6.45
CA TRP A 112 16.45 6.29 6.71
C TRP A 112 17.05 6.67 8.07
N THR A 113 17.74 5.76 8.73
CA THR A 113 18.25 5.95 10.10
C THR A 113 19.22 7.13 10.21
N SER A 114 20.03 7.38 9.19
CA SER A 114 20.99 8.47 9.14
C SER A 114 20.42 9.82 8.72
N GLY A 115 19.12 9.89 8.42
CA GLY A 115 18.48 11.08 7.86
C GLY A 115 18.64 11.24 6.34
N THR A 116 19.52 10.46 5.71
CA THR A 116 19.62 10.30 4.26
C THR A 116 19.23 8.88 3.87
N PRO A 117 18.41 8.71 2.84
CA PRO A 117 18.00 7.38 2.40
C PRO A 117 19.20 6.61 1.83
N GLU A 118 19.36 5.38 2.29
CA GLU A 118 20.35 4.44 1.80
C GLU A 118 19.64 3.22 1.25
N ILE A 119 19.95 2.81 0.02
CA ILE A 119 19.38 1.60 -0.57
C ILE A 119 20.07 0.39 0.06
N LYS A 120 19.27 -0.49 0.67
CA LYS A 120 19.76 -1.75 1.24
C LYS A 120 19.58 -2.91 0.27
N ASP A 121 18.40 -2.99 -0.35
CA ASP A 121 18.08 -4.00 -1.34
C ASP A 121 17.35 -3.34 -2.52
N ALA A 122 17.76 -3.66 -3.74
CA ALA A 122 17.08 -3.27 -4.95
C ALA A 122 17.27 -4.35 -6.00
N TYR A 123 16.26 -5.17 -6.22
CA TYR A 123 16.36 -6.25 -7.18
C TYR A 123 15.02 -6.56 -7.85
N LEU A 124 15.12 -7.20 -9.02
CA LEU A 124 14.04 -7.82 -9.75
C LEU A 124 14.44 -9.25 -10.08
N GLY A 125 13.64 -10.21 -9.61
CA GLY A 125 13.89 -11.63 -9.78
C GLY A 125 12.88 -12.29 -10.73
N PHE A 126 13.32 -13.30 -11.45
CA PHE A 126 12.48 -14.12 -12.32
C PHE A 126 12.62 -15.60 -11.96
N THR A 127 11.51 -16.25 -11.65
CA THR A 127 11.44 -17.66 -11.22
C THR A 127 10.86 -18.60 -12.27
N GLY A 128 10.62 -18.10 -13.50
CA GLY A 128 9.98 -18.88 -14.57
C GLY A 128 10.88 -19.93 -15.24
N VAL A 129 12.19 -19.93 -14.94
CA VAL A 129 13.10 -20.93 -15.48
C VAL A 129 13.16 -22.12 -14.52
N LYS A 130 12.71 -23.29 -14.99
CA LYS A 130 12.84 -24.53 -14.24
C LYS A 130 14.27 -25.06 -14.39
N ASN A 131 14.92 -25.37 -13.28
CA ASN A 131 16.25 -25.99 -13.21
C ASN A 131 17.45 -25.06 -13.53
N LEU A 132 17.43 -23.85 -12.98
CA LEU A 132 18.68 -23.10 -12.75
C LEU A 132 19.22 -23.38 -11.36
#